data_0170d8135fde22a2da6423eb2da1aa6c
#
_entry.id   0170d8135fde22a2da6423eb2da1aa6c
#
_cell.length_a   1.000
_cell.length_b   1.000
_cell.length_c   1.000
_cell.angle_alpha   90.00
_cell.angle_beta   90.00
_cell.angle_gamma   90.00
#
_symmetry.space_group_name_H-M   'P 1'
#
loop_
_entity.id
_entity.type
_entity.pdbx_description
1 polymer ?
#
loop_
_entity_poly.entity_id
_entity_poly.type
_entity_poly.pdbx_seq_one_letter_code
_entity_poly.pdbx_strand_id
1 'polypeptide(L)'
;MTFEVYVHVPFCLRRCGYCDFNTYTATDMGAGASRGNYANMVIREMRLVRDWQREHGIDEPAASTVFFGGGTPTVLRAADLVKMLDAIRELWGIADDAEITTEANPDTVNADYVKELADGGFNRISFGMQSAVPSVLKTLDRTHTPANVAAGVEAANAAGMRSSVDLIYGAPGESLDDWRTSVSTAIDLGVNHISAYALTIAPHTKMGRRIAAGTLPTPDDDDEANKYEIADDLLSAAGLEWYEISNWARPGYESRHNLGYWRNVDWAGLGPGAHSHYNRCLADSSGETGETTSSPLGLRSWDIAHPKLWGQSIIDGKVPWDGSERISHEEHLEETIMLGLRLRGGLDLALLGDTVDMTRIRPMENEGLITIHGGRVVPTRTGRLLNDTVIERFFDACSL
;
A
#
# COMPACT_ATOMS: atom_id res chain seq x y z
N MET A 1 -15.88 13.11 4.72
CA MET A 1 -15.43 11.71 4.73
C MET A 1 -14.64 11.49 3.47
N THR A 2 -13.60 10.67 3.52
CA THR A 2 -12.73 10.34 2.39
C THR A 2 -12.95 8.89 2.04
N PHE A 3 -13.10 8.59 0.76
CA PHE A 3 -13.28 7.23 0.27
C PHE A 3 -12.25 6.91 -0.80
N GLU A 4 -11.75 5.68 -0.80
CA GLU A 4 -10.72 5.20 -1.70
C GLU A 4 -11.12 3.88 -2.35
N VAL A 5 -10.55 3.58 -3.51
CA VAL A 5 -10.76 2.30 -4.19
C VAL A 5 -9.42 1.66 -4.51
N TYR A 6 -9.24 0.41 -4.05
CA TYR A 6 -8.09 -0.43 -4.36
C TYR A 6 -8.50 -1.58 -5.28
N VAL A 7 -7.74 -1.79 -6.36
CA VAL A 7 -7.95 -2.93 -7.27
C VAL A 7 -6.71 -3.81 -7.23
N HIS A 8 -6.86 -5.03 -6.71
CA HIS A 8 -5.79 -6.02 -6.63
C HIS A 8 -5.70 -6.83 -7.93
N VAL A 9 -4.68 -6.62 -8.73
CA VAL A 9 -4.40 -7.40 -9.95
C VAL A 9 -3.45 -8.55 -9.60
N PRO A 10 -3.91 -9.82 -9.57
CA PRO A 10 -3.13 -10.93 -9.05
C PRO A 10 -2.10 -11.51 -10.03
N PHE A 11 -1.92 -10.90 -11.20
CA PHE A 11 -1.09 -11.46 -12.26
C PHE A 11 0.31 -10.91 -12.28
N CYS A 12 1.31 -11.79 -12.50
CA CYS A 12 2.69 -11.43 -12.81
C CYS A 12 3.16 -12.22 -14.04
N LEU A 13 4.12 -11.66 -14.79
CA LEU A 13 4.82 -12.44 -15.83
C LEU A 13 5.74 -13.49 -15.18
N ARG A 14 6.37 -13.10 -14.07
CA ARG A 14 7.26 -13.92 -13.25
C ARG A 14 7.07 -13.55 -11.78
N ARG A 15 7.14 -14.54 -10.89
CA ARG A 15 7.13 -14.32 -9.44
C ARG A 15 8.54 -14.07 -8.95
N CYS A 16 8.77 -12.95 -8.27
CA CYS A 16 10.03 -12.61 -7.64
C CYS A 16 10.37 -13.57 -6.49
N GLY A 17 11.66 -13.77 -6.20
CA GLY A 17 12.09 -14.75 -5.21
C GLY A 17 11.64 -14.45 -3.77
N TYR A 18 11.42 -13.19 -3.46
CA TYR A 18 11.00 -12.70 -2.14
C TYR A 18 9.48 -12.49 -2.00
N CYS A 19 8.74 -12.46 -3.11
CA CYS A 19 7.34 -12.03 -3.12
C CYS A 19 6.42 -13.00 -2.37
N ASP A 20 5.73 -12.50 -1.36
CA ASP A 20 4.69 -13.17 -0.56
C ASP A 20 3.27 -12.74 -0.91
N PHE A 21 3.12 -11.74 -1.80
CA PHE A 21 1.80 -11.25 -2.22
C PHE A 21 0.96 -12.33 -2.90
N ASN A 22 -0.36 -12.12 -2.87
CA ASN A 22 -1.32 -12.99 -3.56
C ASN A 22 -1.20 -12.84 -5.08
N THR A 23 -0.18 -13.47 -5.67
CA THR A 23 0.17 -13.32 -7.08
C THR A 23 0.36 -14.64 -7.81
N TYR A 24 0.03 -14.66 -9.10
CA TYR A 24 0.02 -15.85 -9.94
C TYR A 24 0.64 -15.56 -11.31
N THR A 25 1.40 -16.54 -11.83
CA THR A 25 1.99 -16.47 -13.17
C THR A 25 1.11 -17.12 -14.26
N ALA A 26 0.11 -17.90 -13.84
CA ALA A 26 -0.85 -18.49 -14.76
C ALA A 26 -1.67 -17.40 -15.48
N THR A 27 -1.95 -17.61 -16.76
CA THR A 27 -2.76 -16.67 -17.57
C THR A 27 -4.26 -16.89 -17.43
N ASP A 28 -4.64 -18.09 -17.00
CA ASP A 28 -6.03 -18.50 -16.77
C ASP A 28 -6.07 -19.41 -15.53
N MET A 29 -6.90 -19.05 -14.56
CA MET A 29 -7.08 -19.78 -13.31
C MET A 29 -8.49 -20.37 -13.17
N GLY A 30 -9.31 -20.28 -14.23
CA GLY A 30 -10.68 -20.79 -14.27
C GLY A 30 -11.72 -19.82 -13.67
N ALA A 31 -12.99 -20.16 -13.80
CA ALA A 31 -14.14 -19.38 -13.33
C ALA A 31 -14.08 -17.88 -13.72
N GLY A 32 -13.62 -17.60 -14.95
CA GLY A 32 -13.48 -16.23 -15.45
C GLY A 32 -12.25 -15.46 -14.99
N ALA A 33 -11.47 -16.00 -14.05
CA ALA A 33 -10.24 -15.38 -13.53
C ALA A 33 -9.07 -15.61 -14.50
N SER A 34 -9.14 -15.01 -15.68
CA SER A 34 -8.07 -15.01 -16.69
C SER A 34 -7.64 -13.59 -17.03
N ARG A 35 -6.40 -13.40 -17.44
CA ARG A 35 -5.88 -12.06 -17.81
C ARG A 35 -6.80 -11.35 -18.84
N GLY A 36 -7.31 -12.09 -19.83
CA GLY A 36 -8.16 -11.52 -20.88
C GLY A 36 -9.58 -11.18 -20.43
N ASN A 37 -10.04 -11.70 -19.30
CA ASN A 37 -11.41 -11.47 -18.80
C ASN A 37 -11.44 -10.80 -17.41
N TYR A 38 -10.31 -10.59 -16.80
CA TYR A 38 -10.18 -10.09 -15.43
C TYR A 38 -10.96 -8.79 -15.20
N ALA A 39 -10.78 -7.81 -16.09
CA ALA A 39 -11.49 -6.54 -15.99
C ALA A 39 -13.02 -6.70 -15.93
N ASN A 40 -13.58 -7.65 -16.72
CA ASN A 40 -15.02 -7.92 -16.69
C ASN A 40 -15.46 -8.50 -15.33
N MET A 41 -14.63 -9.36 -14.75
CA MET A 41 -14.93 -9.98 -13.44
C MET A 41 -14.88 -8.95 -12.31
N VAL A 42 -13.85 -8.11 -12.26
CA VAL A 42 -13.74 -7.03 -11.26
C VAL A 42 -14.90 -6.03 -11.41
N ILE A 43 -15.30 -5.67 -12.63
CA ILE A 43 -16.47 -4.79 -12.85
C ILE A 43 -17.77 -5.43 -12.34
N ARG A 44 -17.92 -6.75 -12.45
CA ARG A 44 -19.07 -7.44 -11.84
C ARG A 44 -19.01 -7.40 -10.32
N GLU A 45 -17.84 -7.62 -9.74
CA GLU A 45 -17.61 -7.48 -8.30
C GLU A 45 -17.92 -6.07 -7.81
N MET A 46 -17.43 -5.03 -8.49
CA MET A 46 -17.74 -3.62 -8.17
C MET A 46 -19.24 -3.37 -8.01
N ARG A 47 -20.05 -3.94 -8.90
CA ARG A 47 -21.52 -3.82 -8.84
C ARG A 47 -22.09 -4.53 -7.62
N LEU A 48 -21.62 -5.75 -7.34
CA LEU A 48 -22.05 -6.51 -6.16
C LEU A 48 -21.68 -5.77 -4.86
N VAL A 49 -20.47 -5.23 -4.77
CA VAL A 49 -20.01 -4.45 -3.62
C VAL A 49 -20.83 -3.16 -3.47
N ARG A 50 -21.08 -2.44 -4.58
CA ARG A 50 -21.90 -1.21 -4.55
C ARG A 50 -23.34 -1.47 -4.14
N ASP A 51 -23.95 -2.55 -4.62
CA ASP A 51 -25.29 -2.95 -4.23
C ASP A 51 -25.35 -3.34 -2.76
N TRP A 52 -24.35 -4.12 -2.28
CA TRP A 52 -24.21 -4.45 -0.87
C TRP A 52 -24.05 -3.19 0.02
N GLN A 53 -23.23 -2.21 -0.38
CA GLN A 53 -23.08 -0.94 0.33
C GLN A 53 -24.44 -0.23 0.47
N ARG A 54 -25.20 -0.12 -0.62
CA ARG A 54 -26.54 0.51 -0.61
C ARG A 54 -27.53 -0.20 0.29
N GLU A 55 -27.55 -1.53 0.27
CA GLU A 55 -28.40 -2.35 1.11
C GLU A 55 -28.10 -2.16 2.61
N HIS A 56 -26.85 -1.82 2.95
CA HIS A 56 -26.40 -1.59 4.33
C HIS A 56 -26.29 -0.10 4.71
N GLY A 57 -26.85 0.79 3.88
CA GLY A 57 -26.89 2.23 4.16
C GLY A 57 -25.52 2.93 4.08
N ILE A 58 -24.53 2.30 3.40
CA ILE A 58 -23.22 2.89 3.16
C ILE A 58 -23.29 3.72 1.88
N ASP A 59 -23.27 5.04 2.03
CA ASP A 59 -23.24 5.98 0.91
C ASP A 59 -21.89 6.72 0.88
N GLU A 60 -20.95 6.12 0.13
CA GLU A 60 -19.62 6.67 -0.01
C GLU A 60 -19.60 7.88 -0.96
N PRO A 61 -18.79 8.91 -0.65
CA PRO A 61 -18.55 10.00 -1.59
C PRO A 61 -17.80 9.53 -2.83
N ALA A 62 -17.62 10.43 -3.80
CA ALA A 62 -16.74 10.17 -4.93
C ALA A 62 -15.32 9.80 -4.45
N ALA A 63 -14.72 8.80 -5.10
CA ALA A 63 -13.40 8.29 -4.73
C ALA A 63 -12.34 9.41 -4.82
N SER A 64 -11.63 9.64 -3.72
CA SER A 64 -10.52 10.60 -3.63
C SER A 64 -9.23 10.03 -4.18
N THR A 65 -9.09 8.70 -4.14
CA THR A 65 -7.99 7.98 -4.78
C THR A 65 -8.48 6.67 -5.38
N VAL A 66 -7.81 6.23 -6.45
CA VAL A 66 -7.96 4.90 -7.03
C VAL A 66 -6.56 4.31 -7.23
N PHE A 67 -6.33 3.11 -6.72
CA PHE A 67 -5.03 2.46 -6.80
C PHE A 67 -5.15 1.05 -7.39
N PHE A 68 -4.40 0.79 -8.45
CA PHE A 68 -4.25 -0.53 -9.04
C PHE A 68 -2.90 -1.11 -8.65
N GLY A 69 -2.91 -2.19 -7.86
CA GLY A 69 -1.71 -2.79 -7.29
C GLY A 69 -1.76 -4.31 -7.22
N GLY A 70 -0.85 -4.86 -6.43
CA GLY A 70 -0.79 -6.28 -6.07
C GLY A 70 0.29 -7.08 -6.78
N GLY A 71 -0.01 -7.75 -7.88
CA GLY A 71 0.98 -8.43 -8.70
C GLY A 71 1.71 -7.46 -9.61
N THR A 72 1.24 -7.36 -10.83
CA THR A 72 1.73 -6.37 -11.81
C THR A 72 0.54 -5.93 -12.67
N PRO A 73 -0.15 -4.85 -12.32
CA PRO A 73 -1.32 -4.39 -13.07
C PRO A 73 -1.06 -4.22 -14.57
N THR A 74 0.13 -3.78 -14.93
CA THR A 74 0.56 -3.52 -16.31
C THR A 74 0.85 -4.78 -17.15
N VAL A 75 0.59 -5.98 -16.62
CA VAL A 75 0.48 -7.19 -17.48
C VAL A 75 -0.88 -7.31 -18.17
N LEU A 76 -1.86 -6.53 -17.71
CA LEU A 76 -3.13 -6.35 -18.40
C LEU A 76 -2.94 -5.30 -19.52
N ARG A 77 -3.87 -5.26 -20.48
CA ARG A 77 -3.89 -4.19 -21.48
C ARG A 77 -4.25 -2.86 -20.81
N ALA A 78 -3.69 -1.75 -21.25
CA ALA A 78 -4.05 -0.43 -20.76
C ALA A 78 -5.56 -0.17 -20.85
N ALA A 79 -6.19 -0.55 -21.97
CA ALA A 79 -7.65 -0.48 -22.14
C ALA A 79 -8.45 -1.25 -21.08
N ASP A 80 -7.93 -2.34 -20.53
CA ASP A 80 -8.59 -3.10 -19.47
C ASP A 80 -8.52 -2.36 -18.12
N LEU A 81 -7.40 -1.70 -17.82
CA LEU A 81 -7.26 -0.84 -16.63
C LEU A 81 -8.17 0.39 -16.75
N VAL A 82 -8.18 1.05 -17.91
CA VAL A 82 -9.07 2.19 -18.18
C VAL A 82 -10.54 1.79 -18.03
N LYS A 83 -10.92 0.63 -18.57
CA LYS A 83 -12.28 0.11 -18.46
C LYS A 83 -12.73 -0.11 -17.00
N MET A 84 -11.83 -0.59 -16.13
CA MET A 84 -12.12 -0.73 -14.70
C MET A 84 -12.24 0.64 -14.02
N LEU A 85 -11.38 1.59 -14.38
CA LEU A 85 -11.46 2.97 -13.89
C LEU A 85 -12.78 3.66 -14.29
N ASP A 86 -13.24 3.46 -15.52
CA ASP A 86 -14.54 3.98 -15.98
C ASP A 86 -15.71 3.39 -15.20
N ALA A 87 -15.65 2.10 -14.85
CA ALA A 87 -16.66 1.47 -14.00
C ALA A 87 -16.67 2.03 -12.58
N ILE A 88 -15.50 2.35 -12.00
CA ILE A 88 -15.41 3.05 -10.70
C ILE A 88 -16.06 4.43 -10.80
N ARG A 89 -15.78 5.17 -11.88
CA ARG A 89 -16.39 6.50 -12.14
C ARG A 89 -17.91 6.42 -12.26
N GLU A 90 -18.44 5.38 -12.90
CA GLU A 90 -19.89 5.14 -13.03
C GLU A 90 -20.55 4.81 -11.68
N LEU A 91 -19.92 3.99 -10.84
CA LEU A 91 -20.53 3.40 -9.65
C LEU A 91 -20.44 4.28 -8.39
N TRP A 92 -19.30 4.94 -8.18
CA TRP A 92 -19.03 5.78 -6.99
C TRP A 92 -18.80 7.26 -7.34
N GLY A 93 -18.42 7.55 -8.59
CA GLY A 93 -17.83 8.83 -8.96
C GLY A 93 -16.35 8.86 -8.61
N ILE A 94 -15.64 9.82 -9.21
CA ILE A 94 -14.22 10.10 -8.94
C ILE A 94 -14.12 11.62 -8.71
N ALA A 95 -13.47 12.05 -7.63
CA ALA A 95 -13.27 13.47 -7.34
C ALA A 95 -12.41 14.13 -8.43
N ASP A 96 -12.66 15.42 -8.69
CA ASP A 96 -11.96 16.13 -9.78
C ASP A 96 -10.43 16.19 -9.58
N ASP A 97 -9.96 16.16 -8.32
CA ASP A 97 -8.56 16.16 -7.94
C ASP A 97 -8.05 14.77 -7.52
N ALA A 98 -8.76 13.70 -7.83
CA ALA A 98 -8.41 12.34 -7.40
C ALA A 98 -7.01 11.92 -7.86
N GLU A 99 -6.30 11.21 -6.98
CA GLU A 99 -5.07 10.51 -7.34
C GLU A 99 -5.42 9.13 -7.91
N ILE A 100 -5.04 8.89 -9.16
CA ILE A 100 -5.33 7.64 -9.87
C ILE A 100 -4.01 6.97 -10.25
N THR A 101 -3.66 5.94 -9.50
CA THR A 101 -2.34 5.29 -9.53
C THR A 101 -2.43 3.88 -10.11
N THR A 102 -1.41 3.49 -10.86
CA THR A 102 -1.11 2.08 -11.13
C THR A 102 0.33 1.74 -10.81
N GLU A 103 0.56 0.56 -10.26
CA GLU A 103 1.89 -0.04 -10.17
C GLU A 103 2.32 -0.62 -11.53
N ALA A 104 3.60 -0.55 -11.82
CA ALA A 104 4.18 -1.06 -13.04
C ALA A 104 5.50 -1.78 -12.81
N ASN A 105 5.68 -2.91 -13.49
CA ASN A 105 7.01 -3.47 -13.68
C ASN A 105 7.67 -2.75 -14.87
N PRO A 106 8.90 -2.23 -14.74
CA PRO A 106 9.52 -1.42 -15.80
C PRO A 106 9.64 -2.12 -17.16
N ASP A 107 9.66 -3.46 -17.19
CA ASP A 107 9.71 -4.27 -18.42
C ASP A 107 8.34 -4.63 -19.02
N THR A 108 7.25 -4.17 -18.41
CA THR A 108 5.87 -4.43 -18.90
C THR A 108 5.22 -3.23 -19.58
N VAL A 109 5.89 -2.09 -19.63
CA VAL A 109 5.37 -0.85 -20.21
C VAL A 109 6.29 -0.26 -21.28
N ASN A 110 5.70 0.52 -22.17
CA ASN A 110 6.39 1.39 -23.12
C ASN A 110 5.67 2.74 -23.21
N ALA A 111 6.17 3.66 -24.00
CA ALA A 111 5.60 5.01 -24.14
C ALA A 111 4.13 5.00 -24.60
N ASP A 112 3.76 4.14 -25.55
CA ASP A 112 2.38 4.05 -26.04
C ASP A 112 1.43 3.54 -24.95
N TYR A 113 1.85 2.53 -24.18
CA TYR A 113 1.08 1.98 -23.05
C TYR A 113 0.84 3.05 -21.97
N VAL A 114 1.90 3.79 -21.58
CA VAL A 114 1.81 4.85 -20.58
C VAL A 114 0.92 5.99 -21.06
N LYS A 115 1.03 6.35 -22.35
CA LYS A 115 0.16 7.36 -22.96
C LYS A 115 -1.32 6.93 -22.95
N GLU A 116 -1.62 5.67 -23.27
CA GLU A 116 -2.99 5.14 -23.23
C GLU A 116 -3.58 5.21 -21.81
N LEU A 117 -2.79 4.92 -20.77
CA LEU A 117 -3.20 5.09 -19.38
C LEU A 117 -3.50 6.55 -19.04
N ALA A 118 -2.60 7.47 -19.43
CA ALA A 118 -2.78 8.90 -19.18
C ALA A 118 -4.03 9.44 -19.88
N ASP A 119 -4.23 9.08 -21.16
CA ASP A 119 -5.41 9.46 -21.92
C ASP A 119 -6.71 8.89 -21.29
N GLY A 120 -6.62 7.73 -20.62
CA GLY A 120 -7.71 7.08 -19.88
C GLY A 120 -7.97 7.66 -18.49
N GLY A 121 -7.14 8.63 -18.04
CA GLY A 121 -7.33 9.35 -16.78
C GLY A 121 -6.44 8.91 -15.62
N PHE A 122 -5.48 8.00 -15.83
CA PHE A 122 -4.44 7.75 -14.83
C PHE A 122 -3.50 8.95 -14.75
N ASN A 123 -3.15 9.39 -13.53
CA ASN A 123 -2.30 10.55 -13.32
C ASN A 123 -1.06 10.26 -12.48
N ARG A 124 -0.89 9.00 -12.01
CA ARG A 124 0.29 8.55 -11.26
C ARG A 124 0.66 7.11 -11.64
N ILE A 125 1.96 6.83 -11.74
CA ILE A 125 2.50 5.49 -11.97
C ILE A 125 3.68 5.24 -11.03
N SER A 126 3.71 4.06 -10.36
CA SER A 126 4.82 3.62 -9.51
C SER A 126 5.59 2.50 -10.17
N PHE A 127 6.89 2.66 -10.32
CA PHE A 127 7.75 1.67 -10.95
C PHE A 127 8.52 0.86 -9.91
N GLY A 128 8.33 -0.44 -9.90
CA GLY A 128 9.12 -1.36 -9.07
C GLY A 128 10.57 -1.44 -9.55
N MET A 129 11.38 -0.43 -9.23
CA MET A 129 12.81 -0.38 -9.57
C MET A 129 13.63 -1.36 -8.75
N GLN A 130 13.35 -1.48 -7.46
CA GLN A 130 13.97 -2.32 -6.44
C GLN A 130 15.43 -2.00 -6.17
N SER A 131 16.30 -1.99 -7.19
CA SER A 131 17.73 -1.64 -7.12
C SER A 131 18.23 -1.13 -8.48
N ALA A 132 19.30 -0.34 -8.48
CA ALA A 132 20.06 0.02 -9.68
C ALA A 132 21.20 -0.96 -9.97
N VAL A 133 21.49 -1.88 -9.06
CA VAL A 133 22.64 -2.77 -9.13
C VAL A 133 22.24 -4.13 -9.72
N PRO A 134 22.82 -4.55 -10.86
CA PRO A 134 22.40 -5.79 -11.55
C PRO A 134 22.56 -7.06 -10.71
N SER A 135 23.56 -7.15 -9.83
CA SER A 135 23.74 -8.29 -8.93
C SER A 135 22.62 -8.38 -7.90
N VAL A 136 22.18 -7.26 -7.35
CA VAL A 136 21.06 -7.17 -6.41
C VAL A 136 19.74 -7.53 -7.11
N LEU A 137 19.47 -6.97 -8.28
CA LEU A 137 18.30 -7.33 -9.10
C LEU A 137 18.24 -8.83 -9.39
N LYS A 138 19.40 -9.44 -9.71
CA LYS A 138 19.49 -10.89 -9.90
C LYS A 138 19.17 -11.68 -8.63
N THR A 139 19.62 -11.22 -7.47
CA THR A 139 19.32 -11.84 -6.17
C THR A 139 17.81 -11.79 -5.87
N LEU A 140 17.17 -10.68 -6.23
CA LEU A 140 15.73 -10.45 -6.10
C LEU A 140 14.88 -11.18 -7.17
N ASP A 141 15.51 -11.91 -8.11
CA ASP A 141 14.83 -12.55 -9.26
C ASP A 141 14.11 -11.52 -10.18
N ARG A 142 14.64 -10.29 -10.31
CA ARG A 142 14.12 -9.25 -11.21
C ARG A 142 14.72 -9.39 -12.62
N THR A 143 13.93 -9.02 -13.64
CA THR A 143 14.29 -9.16 -15.06
C THR A 143 14.57 -7.83 -15.75
N HIS A 144 14.03 -6.74 -15.21
CA HIS A 144 14.25 -5.40 -15.77
C HIS A 144 15.68 -4.88 -15.50
N THR A 145 16.03 -3.85 -16.21
CA THR A 145 17.30 -3.12 -16.05
C THR A 145 17.05 -1.68 -15.60
N PRO A 146 18.05 -0.97 -15.05
CA PRO A 146 17.90 0.46 -14.74
C PRO A 146 17.48 1.30 -15.95
N ALA A 147 17.87 0.91 -17.17
CA ALA A 147 17.46 1.59 -18.40
C ALA A 147 15.94 1.45 -18.67
N ASN A 148 15.34 0.32 -18.30
CA ASN A 148 13.87 0.15 -18.40
C ASN A 148 13.14 1.12 -17.45
N VAL A 149 13.69 1.33 -16.24
CA VAL A 149 13.14 2.27 -15.27
C VAL A 149 13.20 3.70 -15.82
N ALA A 150 14.37 4.11 -16.30
CA ALA A 150 14.57 5.45 -16.89
C ALA A 150 13.60 5.70 -18.05
N ALA A 151 13.45 4.75 -18.96
CA ALA A 151 12.51 4.85 -20.08
C ALA A 151 11.05 4.95 -19.61
N GLY A 152 10.68 4.20 -18.57
CA GLY A 152 9.33 4.28 -17.97
C GLY A 152 9.05 5.64 -17.34
N VAL A 153 9.99 6.18 -16.58
CA VAL A 153 9.88 7.52 -15.96
C VAL A 153 9.81 8.62 -17.03
N GLU A 154 10.62 8.53 -18.08
CA GLU A 154 10.59 9.45 -19.22
C GLU A 154 9.22 9.41 -19.92
N ALA A 155 8.68 8.22 -20.16
CA ALA A 155 7.36 8.04 -20.77
C ALA A 155 6.24 8.64 -19.89
N ALA A 156 6.31 8.44 -18.56
CA ALA A 156 5.35 9.02 -17.62
C ALA A 156 5.41 10.56 -17.64
N ASN A 157 6.61 11.13 -17.60
CA ASN A 157 6.80 12.58 -17.65
C ASN A 157 6.29 13.17 -18.98
N ALA A 158 6.57 12.51 -20.12
CA ALA A 158 6.08 12.93 -21.44
C ALA A 158 4.54 12.87 -21.55
N ALA A 159 3.91 11.95 -20.84
CA ALA A 159 2.45 11.83 -20.76
C ALA A 159 1.81 12.74 -19.67
N GLY A 160 2.60 13.52 -18.94
CA GLY A 160 2.11 14.41 -17.87
C GLY A 160 1.70 13.69 -16.58
N MET A 161 2.08 12.42 -16.41
CA MET A 161 1.81 11.64 -15.21
C MET A 161 2.88 11.91 -14.14
N ARG A 162 2.47 11.88 -12.87
CA ARG A 162 3.41 11.78 -11.75
C ARG A 162 4.05 10.40 -11.74
N SER A 163 5.36 10.31 -11.55
CA SER A 163 6.07 9.05 -11.44
C SER A 163 6.71 8.88 -10.06
N SER A 164 6.74 7.66 -9.58
CA SER A 164 7.47 7.22 -8.39
C SER A 164 8.25 5.96 -8.68
N VAL A 165 9.27 5.69 -7.85
CA VAL A 165 10.02 4.43 -7.89
C VAL A 165 10.04 3.80 -6.52
N ASP A 166 9.94 2.47 -6.49
CA ASP A 166 10.00 1.68 -5.29
C ASP A 166 11.35 0.96 -5.24
N LEU A 167 12.06 1.11 -4.11
CA LEU A 167 13.33 0.49 -3.82
C LEU A 167 13.17 -0.54 -2.70
N ILE A 168 14.03 -1.56 -2.71
CA ILE A 168 14.11 -2.56 -1.65
C ILE A 168 15.56 -2.62 -1.18
N TYR A 169 15.80 -2.46 0.13
CA TYR A 169 17.09 -2.65 0.77
C TYR A 169 17.11 -3.89 1.66
N GLY A 170 18.30 -4.34 2.03
CA GLY A 170 18.48 -5.56 2.82
C GLY A 170 18.48 -6.84 1.99
N ALA A 171 18.63 -6.74 0.65
CA ALA A 171 18.77 -7.92 -0.19
C ALA A 171 20.03 -8.72 0.20
N PRO A 172 19.95 -10.07 0.27
CA PRO A 172 21.11 -10.89 0.60
C PRO A 172 22.35 -10.59 -0.26
N GLY A 173 23.42 -10.12 0.38
CA GLY A 173 24.69 -9.76 -0.27
C GLY A 173 24.74 -8.34 -0.85
N GLU A 174 23.73 -7.50 -0.61
CA GLU A 174 23.76 -6.08 -0.97
C GLU A 174 24.63 -5.30 0.01
N SER A 175 25.65 -4.60 -0.51
CA SER A 175 26.51 -3.73 0.30
C SER A 175 25.89 -2.34 0.52
N LEU A 176 26.42 -1.58 1.49
CA LEU A 176 26.01 -0.18 1.70
C LEU A 176 26.29 0.70 0.46
N ASP A 177 27.33 0.38 -0.33
CA ASP A 177 27.66 1.11 -1.55
C ASP A 177 26.71 0.76 -2.71
N ASP A 178 26.25 -0.49 -2.80
CA ASP A 178 25.19 -0.89 -3.73
C ASP A 178 23.88 -0.14 -3.41
N TRP A 179 23.55 -0.03 -2.13
CA TRP A 179 22.40 0.72 -1.69
C TRP A 179 22.49 2.22 -2.01
N ARG A 180 23.64 2.86 -1.68
CA ARG A 180 23.90 4.26 -2.06
C ARG A 180 23.74 4.48 -3.57
N THR A 181 24.25 3.56 -4.38
CA THR A 181 24.12 3.60 -5.84
C THR A 181 22.64 3.55 -6.24
N SER A 182 21.85 2.68 -5.64
CA SER A 182 20.42 2.53 -5.95
C SER A 182 19.62 3.79 -5.60
N VAL A 183 19.84 4.36 -4.39
CA VAL A 183 19.17 5.59 -3.95
C VAL A 183 19.58 6.78 -4.83
N SER A 184 20.88 6.96 -5.10
CA SER A 184 21.37 8.05 -5.95
C SER A 184 20.82 7.97 -7.36
N THR A 185 20.79 6.76 -7.95
CA THR A 185 20.19 6.54 -9.27
C THR A 185 18.69 6.88 -9.27
N ALA A 186 17.95 6.52 -8.23
CA ALA A 186 16.53 6.88 -8.11
C ALA A 186 16.33 8.41 -8.03
N ILE A 187 17.17 9.12 -7.29
CA ILE A 187 17.18 10.59 -7.22
C ILE A 187 17.46 11.20 -8.60
N ASP A 188 18.45 10.67 -9.32
CA ASP A 188 18.87 11.16 -10.64
C ASP A 188 17.77 10.99 -11.72
N LEU A 189 16.82 10.05 -11.52
CA LEU A 189 15.64 9.92 -12.39
C LEU A 189 14.71 11.14 -12.31
N GLY A 190 14.85 12.01 -11.30
CA GLY A 190 14.05 13.21 -11.13
C GLY A 190 12.60 12.96 -10.71
N VAL A 191 12.30 11.79 -10.16
CA VAL A 191 10.98 11.47 -9.61
C VAL A 191 10.68 12.31 -8.37
N ASN A 192 9.40 12.51 -8.07
CA ASN A 192 8.97 13.33 -6.94
C ASN A 192 8.60 12.50 -5.70
N HIS A 193 8.66 11.19 -5.81
CA HIS A 193 8.32 10.26 -4.74
C HIS A 193 9.18 9.00 -4.86
N ILE A 194 9.73 8.53 -3.73
CA ILE A 194 10.51 7.31 -3.65
C ILE A 194 10.06 6.52 -2.42
N SER A 195 9.74 5.25 -2.65
CA SER A 195 9.53 4.27 -1.58
C SER A 195 10.85 3.50 -1.36
N ALA A 196 11.22 3.25 -0.10
CA ALA A 196 12.36 2.43 0.26
C ALA A 196 11.94 1.45 1.36
N TYR A 197 11.74 0.19 0.97
CA TYR A 197 11.25 -0.86 1.84
C TYR A 197 12.38 -1.77 2.33
N ALA A 198 12.39 -2.07 3.64
CA ALA A 198 13.19 -3.18 4.14
C ALA A 198 12.68 -4.50 3.56
N LEU A 199 13.59 -5.37 3.16
CA LEU A 199 13.24 -6.67 2.60
C LEU A 199 12.77 -7.63 3.69
N THR A 200 11.46 -7.75 3.85
CA THR A 200 10.87 -8.78 4.70
C THR A 200 10.82 -10.12 3.95
N ILE A 201 11.33 -11.17 4.57
CA ILE A 201 11.46 -12.51 3.94
C ILE A 201 10.51 -13.50 4.59
N ALA A 202 9.42 -13.80 3.89
CA ALA A 202 8.49 -14.82 4.34
C ALA A 202 9.07 -16.23 4.11
N PRO A 203 8.97 -17.14 5.11
CA PRO A 203 9.59 -18.49 5.05
C PRO A 203 9.14 -19.35 3.86
N HIS A 204 7.90 -19.18 3.40
CA HIS A 204 7.34 -19.94 2.29
C HIS A 204 7.78 -19.44 0.89
N THR A 205 8.47 -18.31 0.80
CA THR A 205 8.98 -17.77 -0.47
C THR A 205 10.18 -18.59 -0.98
N LYS A 206 10.54 -18.40 -2.25
CA LYS A 206 11.75 -19.02 -2.82
C LYS A 206 13.00 -18.56 -2.06
N MET A 207 13.07 -17.28 -1.72
CA MET A 207 14.18 -16.68 -1.00
C MET A 207 14.24 -17.21 0.44
N GLY A 208 13.11 -17.26 1.15
CA GLY A 208 13.04 -17.80 2.52
C GLY A 208 13.54 -19.23 2.60
N ARG A 209 13.15 -20.09 1.64
CA ARG A 209 13.66 -21.46 1.55
C ARG A 209 15.18 -21.54 1.30
N ARG A 210 15.75 -20.61 0.50
CA ARG A 210 17.19 -20.56 0.24
C ARG A 210 17.99 -20.11 1.47
N ILE A 211 17.44 -19.16 2.25
CA ILE A 211 18.04 -18.73 3.52
C ILE A 211 17.98 -19.89 4.53
N ALA A 212 16.82 -20.52 4.69
CA ALA A 212 16.67 -21.68 5.58
C ALA A 212 17.62 -22.84 5.22
N ALA A 213 17.95 -23.01 3.93
CA ALA A 213 18.93 -24.00 3.45
C ALA A 213 20.40 -23.52 3.54
N GLY A 214 20.67 -22.32 4.07
CA GLY A 214 22.02 -21.75 4.18
C GLY A 214 22.67 -21.38 2.85
N THR A 215 21.89 -21.25 1.75
CA THR A 215 22.40 -20.89 0.41
C THR A 215 22.34 -19.38 0.13
N LEU A 216 21.71 -18.63 1.01
CA LEU A 216 21.74 -17.17 1.08
C LEU A 216 21.97 -16.73 2.52
N PRO A 217 22.66 -15.60 2.77
CA PRO A 217 22.78 -15.04 4.10
C PRO A 217 21.41 -14.55 4.60
N THR A 218 21.23 -14.56 5.92
CA THR A 218 20.09 -13.92 6.59
C THR A 218 20.32 -12.40 6.55
N PRO A 219 19.27 -11.58 6.33
CA PRO A 219 19.34 -10.14 6.57
C PRO A 219 19.83 -9.82 7.98
N ASP A 220 20.47 -8.68 8.15
CA ASP A 220 21.00 -8.18 9.39
C ASP A 220 20.32 -6.88 9.74
N ASP A 221 19.72 -6.80 10.95
CA ASP A 221 18.90 -5.66 11.39
C ASP A 221 19.73 -4.37 11.49
N ASP A 222 21.01 -4.45 11.93
CA ASP A 222 21.89 -3.28 12.02
C ASP A 222 22.25 -2.77 10.61
N ASP A 223 22.45 -3.69 9.65
CA ASP A 223 22.69 -3.33 8.24
C ASP A 223 21.46 -2.66 7.62
N GLU A 224 20.26 -3.17 7.92
CA GLU A 224 19.00 -2.57 7.46
C GLU A 224 18.77 -1.18 8.08
N ALA A 225 19.06 -1.00 9.39
CA ALA A 225 19.00 0.30 10.04
C ALA A 225 19.98 1.31 9.40
N ASN A 226 21.22 0.90 9.13
CA ASN A 226 22.21 1.73 8.42
C ASN A 226 21.71 2.13 7.01
N LYS A 227 21.08 1.21 6.27
CA LYS A 227 20.51 1.47 4.95
C LYS A 227 19.33 2.44 5.01
N TYR A 228 18.47 2.31 6.02
CA TYR A 228 17.40 3.28 6.26
C TYR A 228 17.95 4.69 6.48
N GLU A 229 18.98 4.83 7.32
CA GLU A 229 19.63 6.12 7.59
C GLU A 229 20.27 6.72 6.32
N ILE A 230 20.93 5.90 5.51
CA ILE A 230 21.49 6.31 4.22
C ILE A 230 20.39 6.85 3.29
N ALA A 231 19.25 6.14 3.20
CA ALA A 231 18.13 6.60 2.40
C ALA A 231 17.58 7.94 2.91
N ASP A 232 17.34 8.07 4.22
CA ASP A 232 16.82 9.28 4.84
C ASP A 232 17.74 10.49 4.60
N ASP A 233 19.06 10.30 4.73
CA ASP A 233 20.07 11.35 4.49
C ASP A 233 20.09 11.80 3.01
N LEU A 234 20.19 10.85 2.08
CA LEU A 234 20.30 11.15 0.66
C LEU A 234 19.02 11.76 0.09
N LEU A 235 17.86 11.20 0.45
CA LEU A 235 16.56 11.66 -0.02
C LEU A 235 16.24 13.04 0.54
N SER A 236 16.49 13.27 1.84
CA SER A 236 16.30 14.59 2.46
C SER A 236 17.21 15.65 1.84
N ALA A 237 18.48 15.32 1.58
CA ALA A 237 19.41 16.23 0.89
C ALA A 237 18.97 16.57 -0.54
N ALA A 238 18.23 15.66 -1.21
CA ALA A 238 17.64 15.87 -2.53
C ALA A 238 16.28 16.60 -2.49
N GLY A 239 15.77 16.96 -1.29
CA GLY A 239 14.49 17.65 -1.10
C GLY A 239 13.28 16.73 -1.18
N LEU A 240 13.46 15.42 -0.97
CA LEU A 240 12.37 14.50 -0.71
C LEU A 240 12.25 14.32 0.81
N GLU A 241 11.12 14.68 1.37
CA GLU A 241 10.89 14.63 2.81
C GLU A 241 10.20 13.34 3.19
N TRP A 242 10.66 12.70 4.26
CA TRP A 242 9.96 11.58 4.86
C TRP A 242 8.53 12.01 5.27
N TYR A 243 7.52 11.22 4.92
CA TYR A 243 6.14 11.52 5.29
C TYR A 243 5.42 10.35 5.98
N GLU A 244 5.83 9.10 5.74
CA GLU A 244 5.41 7.89 6.45
C GLU A 244 6.52 6.83 6.38
N ILE A 245 6.38 5.73 7.08
CA ILE A 245 7.42 4.78 7.49
C ILE A 245 8.51 4.47 6.45
N SER A 246 8.13 4.23 5.20
CA SER A 246 9.03 3.82 4.11
C SER A 246 9.01 4.75 2.91
N ASN A 247 8.39 5.93 3.02
CA ASN A 247 8.15 6.79 1.86
C ASN A 247 8.63 8.24 2.06
N TRP A 248 9.27 8.75 1.00
CA TRP A 248 9.78 10.12 0.89
C TRP A 248 9.21 10.77 -0.35
N ALA A 249 8.79 12.01 -0.25
CA ALA A 249 8.26 12.77 -1.37
C ALA A 249 8.66 14.25 -1.31
N ARG A 250 8.67 14.92 -2.45
CA ARG A 250 8.61 16.38 -2.44
C ARG A 250 7.27 16.83 -1.88
N PRO A 251 7.20 17.95 -1.13
CA PRO A 251 5.93 18.46 -0.61
C PRO A 251 4.84 18.56 -1.69
N GLY A 252 3.67 17.94 -1.43
CA GLY A 252 2.55 17.87 -2.36
C GLY A 252 2.60 16.69 -3.36
N TYR A 253 3.58 15.80 -3.24
CA TYR A 253 3.71 14.60 -4.07
C TYR A 253 3.63 13.30 -3.24
N GLU A 254 3.24 13.40 -1.98
CA GLU A 254 2.95 12.25 -1.14
C GLU A 254 1.89 11.35 -1.80
N SER A 255 1.98 10.04 -1.64
CA SER A 255 0.92 9.12 -2.08
C SER A 255 -0.32 9.32 -1.20
N ARG A 256 -1.37 9.90 -1.78
CA ARG A 256 -2.62 10.15 -1.06
C ARG A 256 -3.30 8.86 -0.65
N HIS A 257 -3.20 7.83 -1.49
CA HIS A 257 -3.76 6.51 -1.21
C HIS A 257 -3.07 5.86 0.00
N ASN A 258 -1.71 5.87 0.06
CA ASN A 258 -0.99 5.35 1.22
C ASN A 258 -1.35 6.14 2.50
N LEU A 259 -1.44 7.47 2.40
CA LEU A 259 -1.86 8.30 3.53
C LEU A 259 -3.28 7.98 3.99
N GLY A 260 -4.17 7.57 3.09
CA GLY A 260 -5.52 7.13 3.42
C GLY A 260 -5.52 5.90 4.33
N TYR A 261 -4.72 4.88 4.01
CA TYR A 261 -4.55 3.70 4.87
C TYR A 261 -4.02 4.07 6.26
N TRP A 262 -2.98 4.91 6.34
CA TRP A 262 -2.42 5.36 7.62
C TRP A 262 -3.40 6.24 8.45
N ARG A 263 -4.38 6.84 7.80
CA ARG A 263 -5.44 7.64 8.43
C ARG A 263 -6.72 6.86 8.65
N ASN A 264 -6.71 5.58 8.35
CA ASN A 264 -7.84 4.67 8.51
C ASN A 264 -9.13 5.19 7.85
N VAL A 265 -9.02 5.72 6.60
CA VAL A 265 -10.19 6.18 5.85
C VAL A 265 -10.99 5.00 5.31
N ASP A 266 -12.18 5.24 4.76
CA ASP A 266 -12.98 4.20 4.13
C ASP A 266 -12.40 3.81 2.77
N TRP A 267 -12.30 2.50 2.48
CA TRP A 267 -11.93 2.01 1.16
C TRP A 267 -12.66 0.73 0.78
N ALA A 268 -12.90 0.58 -0.52
CA ALA A 268 -13.33 -0.66 -1.14
C ALA A 268 -12.13 -1.35 -1.80
N GLY A 269 -11.79 -2.54 -1.34
CA GLY A 269 -10.84 -3.44 -1.98
C GLY A 269 -11.56 -4.39 -2.91
N LEU A 270 -11.03 -4.58 -4.11
CA LEU A 270 -11.61 -5.36 -5.19
C LEU A 270 -10.56 -6.30 -5.77
N GLY A 271 -10.96 -7.51 -6.09
CA GLY A 271 -10.07 -8.53 -6.62
C GLY A 271 -9.57 -9.53 -5.56
N PRO A 272 -9.04 -10.70 -5.99
CA PRO A 272 -8.75 -11.81 -5.10
C PRO A 272 -7.79 -11.43 -3.96
N GLY A 273 -8.24 -11.56 -2.72
CA GLY A 273 -7.46 -11.26 -1.51
C GLY A 273 -7.39 -9.78 -1.17
N ALA A 274 -8.15 -8.91 -1.83
CA ALA A 274 -8.25 -7.51 -1.45
C ALA A 274 -9.00 -7.36 -0.12
N HIS A 275 -8.66 -6.31 0.63
CA HIS A 275 -9.34 -5.95 1.88
C HIS A 275 -10.13 -4.67 1.70
N SER A 276 -11.26 -4.56 2.38
CA SER A 276 -12.08 -3.35 2.48
C SER A 276 -12.17 -2.90 3.93
N HIS A 277 -12.39 -1.61 4.14
CA HIS A 277 -12.58 -1.01 5.45
C HIS A 277 -13.64 0.09 5.40
N TYR A 278 -14.54 0.09 6.36
CA TYR A 278 -15.61 1.06 6.46
C TYR A 278 -15.75 1.52 7.93
N ASN A 279 -15.54 2.81 8.18
CA ASN A 279 -15.67 3.46 9.50
C ASN A 279 -17.14 3.75 9.86
N ARG A 280 -18.04 2.83 9.61
CA ARG A 280 -19.47 3.03 9.90
C ARG A 280 -20.03 1.84 10.65
N CYS A 281 -20.78 2.16 11.69
CA CYS A 281 -21.67 1.19 12.31
C CYS A 281 -22.66 0.72 11.26
N LEU A 282 -22.57 -0.54 10.86
CA LEU A 282 -23.68 -1.18 10.17
C LEU A 282 -24.81 -1.30 11.18
N ALA A 283 -25.95 -0.67 10.90
CA ALA A 283 -27.14 -0.86 11.72
C ALA A 283 -27.41 -2.37 11.84
N ASP A 284 -27.49 -2.87 13.05
CA ASP A 284 -27.90 -4.25 13.25
C ASP A 284 -29.28 -4.42 12.63
N SER A 285 -29.49 -5.56 11.96
CA SER A 285 -30.78 -5.97 11.41
C SER A 285 -31.92 -6.04 12.47
N SER A 286 -31.60 -5.83 13.76
CA SER A 286 -32.51 -5.73 14.88
C SER A 286 -33.13 -4.34 15.07
N GLY A 287 -32.65 -3.31 14.37
CA GLY A 287 -33.17 -1.95 14.45
C GLY A 287 -32.94 -1.24 15.81
N GLU A 288 -32.11 -1.80 16.67
CA GLU A 288 -31.74 -1.18 17.94
C GLU A 288 -30.60 -0.18 17.73
N THR A 289 -30.93 1.08 17.58
CA THR A 289 -30.01 2.22 17.66
C THR A 289 -29.64 2.51 19.11
N GLY A 290 -29.01 1.58 19.80
CA GLY A 290 -28.49 1.81 21.14
C GLY A 290 -27.08 2.41 21.03
N GLU A 291 -26.91 3.68 21.34
CA GLU A 291 -25.61 4.28 21.70
C GLU A 291 -25.11 3.63 23.00
N THR A 292 -24.65 2.41 22.91
CA THR A 292 -23.87 1.80 23.98
C THR A 292 -22.40 1.85 23.57
N THR A 293 -21.49 2.03 24.53
CA THR A 293 -20.03 1.97 24.36
C THR A 293 -19.54 0.64 23.79
N SER A 294 -20.44 -0.29 23.46
CA SER A 294 -20.21 -1.61 22.88
C SER A 294 -20.60 -1.73 21.40
N SER A 295 -21.13 -0.66 20.77
CA SER A 295 -21.43 -0.71 19.33
C SER A 295 -20.14 -0.71 18.51
N PRO A 296 -20.00 -1.59 17.49
CA PRO A 296 -18.81 -1.63 16.63
C PRO A 296 -18.67 -0.30 15.86
N LEU A 297 -17.45 0.21 15.76
CA LEU A 297 -17.15 1.48 15.08
C LEU A 297 -16.95 1.31 13.57
N GLY A 298 -16.67 0.11 13.12
CA GLY A 298 -16.38 -0.15 11.71
C GLY A 298 -16.54 -1.61 11.31
N LEU A 299 -16.30 -1.85 10.03
CA LEU A 299 -16.25 -3.17 9.41
C LEU A 299 -14.99 -3.30 8.57
N ARG A 300 -14.28 -4.41 8.71
CA ARG A 300 -13.25 -4.86 7.78
C ARG A 300 -13.72 -6.14 7.12
N SER A 301 -13.45 -6.27 5.80
CA SER A 301 -13.70 -7.50 5.06
C SER A 301 -12.51 -7.83 4.16
N TRP A 302 -12.41 -9.09 3.74
CA TRP A 302 -11.39 -9.54 2.81
C TRP A 302 -11.96 -10.53 1.82
N ASP A 303 -11.52 -10.40 0.58
CA ASP A 303 -11.94 -11.25 -0.50
C ASP A 303 -11.25 -12.62 -0.47
N ILE A 304 -11.91 -13.61 -1.06
CA ILE A 304 -11.36 -14.93 -1.31
C ILE A 304 -10.04 -14.79 -2.07
N ALA A 305 -8.94 -15.22 -1.46
CA ALA A 305 -7.60 -15.05 -2.03
C ALA A 305 -7.38 -15.89 -3.30
N HIS A 306 -8.00 -17.10 -3.41
CA HIS A 306 -7.81 -17.96 -4.58
C HIS A 306 -8.65 -17.49 -5.77
N PRO A 307 -8.05 -17.06 -6.91
CA PRO A 307 -8.76 -16.39 -8.00
C PRO A 307 -9.92 -17.19 -8.61
N LYS A 308 -9.80 -18.52 -8.71
CA LYS A 308 -10.90 -19.36 -9.20
C LYS A 308 -12.11 -19.33 -8.27
N LEU A 309 -11.89 -19.40 -6.96
CA LEU A 309 -12.98 -19.39 -5.98
C LEU A 309 -13.61 -17.99 -5.89
N TRP A 310 -12.79 -16.92 -5.93
CA TRP A 310 -13.24 -15.54 -6.08
C TRP A 310 -14.14 -15.37 -7.32
N GLY A 311 -13.66 -15.82 -8.49
CA GLY A 311 -14.43 -15.74 -9.73
C GLY A 311 -15.74 -16.53 -9.68
N GLN A 312 -15.76 -17.71 -9.01
CA GLN A 312 -16.97 -18.51 -8.86
C GLN A 312 -18.01 -17.79 -7.99
N SER A 313 -17.60 -17.15 -6.89
CA SER A 313 -18.49 -16.36 -6.03
C SER A 313 -19.18 -15.25 -6.82
N ILE A 314 -18.43 -14.52 -7.66
CA ILE A 314 -18.96 -13.46 -8.53
C ILE A 314 -19.95 -14.03 -9.58
N ILE A 315 -19.66 -15.20 -10.18
CA ILE A 315 -20.56 -15.87 -11.12
C ILE A 315 -21.87 -16.24 -10.41
N ASP A 316 -21.80 -16.67 -9.16
CA ASP A 316 -22.96 -17.01 -8.34
C ASP A 316 -23.71 -15.79 -7.81
N GLY A 317 -23.30 -14.57 -8.18
CA GLY A 317 -23.95 -13.31 -7.78
C GLY A 317 -23.70 -12.90 -6.33
N LYS A 318 -22.58 -13.34 -5.72
CA LYS A 318 -22.23 -13.04 -4.34
C LYS A 318 -21.01 -12.12 -4.30
N VAL A 319 -20.99 -11.19 -3.32
CA VAL A 319 -19.76 -10.49 -2.96
C VAL A 319 -18.73 -11.53 -2.55
N PRO A 320 -17.52 -11.52 -3.10
CA PRO A 320 -16.57 -12.62 -2.96
C PRO A 320 -15.79 -12.61 -1.63
N TRP A 321 -16.40 -12.18 -0.54
CA TRP A 321 -15.75 -12.15 0.76
C TRP A 321 -15.50 -13.56 1.30
N ASP A 322 -14.28 -13.79 1.77
CA ASP A 322 -13.89 -14.97 2.55
C ASP A 322 -14.25 -14.77 4.03
N GLY A 323 -14.19 -13.53 4.51
CA GLY A 323 -14.55 -13.16 5.86
C GLY A 323 -14.74 -11.66 6.06
N SER A 324 -15.23 -11.34 7.24
CA SER A 324 -15.35 -9.97 7.72
C SER A 324 -15.27 -9.94 9.25
N GLU A 325 -14.85 -8.81 9.80
CA GLU A 325 -14.83 -8.56 11.24
C GLU A 325 -15.41 -7.17 11.54
N ARG A 326 -16.05 -7.02 12.69
CA ARG A 326 -16.50 -5.75 13.20
C ARG A 326 -15.42 -5.19 14.11
N ILE A 327 -15.06 -3.93 13.92
CA ILE A 327 -14.01 -3.25 14.67
C ILE A 327 -14.61 -2.68 15.96
N SER A 328 -14.13 -3.14 17.10
CA SER A 328 -14.52 -2.62 18.41
C SER A 328 -13.91 -1.24 18.66
N HIS A 329 -14.33 -0.59 19.75
CA HIS A 329 -13.75 0.69 20.16
C HIS A 329 -12.27 0.54 20.56
N GLU A 330 -11.90 -0.53 21.24
CA GLU A 330 -10.56 -0.86 21.68
C GLU A 330 -9.65 -1.06 20.45
N GLU A 331 -10.03 -1.93 19.51
CA GLU A 331 -9.30 -2.18 18.26
C GLU A 331 -9.13 -0.90 17.43
N HIS A 332 -10.15 -0.04 17.37
CA HIS A 332 -10.05 1.25 16.68
C HIS A 332 -9.02 2.19 17.32
N LEU A 333 -8.93 2.23 18.65
CA LEU A 333 -7.92 3.02 19.36
C LEU A 333 -6.52 2.44 19.15
N GLU A 334 -6.35 1.11 19.20
CA GLU A 334 -5.09 0.45 18.90
C GLU A 334 -4.61 0.76 17.48
N GLU A 335 -5.50 0.67 16.50
CA GLU A 335 -5.20 1.04 15.11
C GLU A 335 -4.83 2.53 14.99
N THR A 336 -5.56 3.42 15.65
CA THR A 336 -5.27 4.86 15.65
C THR A 336 -3.87 5.14 16.17
N ILE A 337 -3.43 4.46 17.23
CA ILE A 337 -2.08 4.56 17.78
C ILE A 337 -1.07 4.00 16.76
N MET A 338 -1.26 2.77 16.33
CA MET A 338 -0.34 2.05 15.45
C MET A 338 -0.13 2.79 14.12
N LEU A 339 -1.19 3.28 13.51
CA LEU A 339 -1.14 3.96 12.21
C LEU A 339 -0.62 5.40 12.36
N GLY A 340 -1.09 6.13 13.38
CA GLY A 340 -0.73 7.54 13.61
C GLY A 340 0.76 7.74 13.93
N LEU A 341 1.37 6.80 14.67
CA LEU A 341 2.80 6.81 15.00
C LEU A 341 3.72 6.48 13.80
N ARG A 342 3.18 6.14 12.65
CA ARG A 342 3.94 5.90 11.41
C ARG A 342 3.99 7.11 10.49
N LEU A 343 3.29 8.19 10.85
CA LEU A 343 3.18 9.40 10.05
C LEU A 343 4.11 10.51 10.55
N ARG A 344 4.65 11.29 9.63
CA ARG A 344 5.33 12.57 9.94
C ARG A 344 4.39 13.58 10.62
N GLY A 345 3.10 13.54 10.27
CA GLY A 345 2.07 14.35 10.93
C GLY A 345 1.80 13.91 12.37
N GLY A 346 2.26 12.73 12.74
CA GLY A 346 2.16 12.15 14.07
C GLY A 346 0.73 11.79 14.50
N LEU A 347 0.67 11.10 15.64
CA LEU A 347 -0.57 10.75 16.33
C LEU A 347 -1.15 11.96 17.04
N ASP A 348 -2.41 12.27 16.81
CA ASP A 348 -3.14 13.30 17.53
C ASP A 348 -3.69 12.72 18.85
N LEU A 349 -3.17 13.20 19.96
CA LEU A 349 -3.58 12.72 21.29
C LEU A 349 -5.07 12.99 21.59
N ALA A 350 -5.67 13.98 20.94
CA ALA A 350 -7.10 14.25 21.09
C ALA A 350 -7.98 13.09 20.61
N LEU A 351 -7.51 12.26 19.68
CA LEU A 351 -8.22 11.07 19.21
C LEU A 351 -8.31 9.96 20.27
N LEU A 352 -7.40 9.98 21.26
CA LEU A 352 -7.34 8.98 22.30
C LEU A 352 -8.11 9.39 23.57
N GLY A 353 -8.60 10.65 23.65
CA GLY A 353 -9.35 11.15 24.80
C GLY A 353 -8.55 11.07 26.12
N ASP A 354 -9.22 10.63 27.18
CA ASP A 354 -8.64 10.50 28.52
C ASP A 354 -7.97 9.13 28.78
N THR A 355 -7.85 8.27 27.76
CA THR A 355 -7.28 6.92 27.92
C THR A 355 -5.77 6.92 28.10
N VAL A 356 -5.07 8.03 27.76
CA VAL A 356 -3.61 8.12 27.71
C VAL A 356 -3.01 8.61 29.04
N ASP A 357 -2.16 7.81 29.65
CA ASP A 357 -1.31 8.26 30.77
C ASP A 357 -0.02 8.93 30.27
N MET A 358 -0.04 10.26 30.23
CA MET A 358 1.10 11.07 29.77
C MET A 358 2.35 10.89 30.64
N THR A 359 2.24 10.40 31.90
CA THR A 359 3.42 10.14 32.73
C THR A 359 4.23 8.96 32.21
N ARG A 360 3.60 8.06 31.47
CA ARG A 360 4.25 6.90 30.81
C ARG A 360 4.76 7.23 29.41
N ILE A 361 4.18 8.25 28.75
CA ILE A 361 4.61 8.70 27.40
C ILE A 361 5.83 9.62 27.44
N ARG A 362 5.88 10.59 28.39
CA ARG A 362 6.99 11.56 28.52
C ARG A 362 8.39 10.95 28.62
N PRO A 363 8.62 9.80 29.25
CA PRO A 363 9.93 9.15 29.24
C PRO A 363 10.48 8.89 27.84
N MET A 364 9.64 8.53 26.87
CA MET A 364 10.07 8.30 25.49
C MET A 364 10.58 9.58 24.80
N GLU A 365 10.03 10.75 25.16
CA GLU A 365 10.51 12.05 24.68
C GLU A 365 11.91 12.34 25.24
N ASN A 366 12.13 12.07 26.54
CA ASN A 366 13.44 12.24 27.18
C ASN A 366 14.50 11.29 26.63
N GLU A 367 14.08 10.09 26.18
CA GLU A 367 14.93 9.11 25.50
C GLU A 367 15.20 9.47 24.04
N GLY A 368 14.56 10.50 23.52
CA GLY A 368 14.73 10.94 22.13
C GLY A 368 14.03 10.06 21.08
N LEU A 369 13.03 9.24 21.49
CA LEU A 369 12.27 8.38 20.58
C LEU A 369 11.13 9.12 19.89
N ILE A 370 10.51 10.08 20.60
CA ILE A 370 9.39 10.87 20.11
C ILE A 370 9.61 12.35 20.39
N THR A 371 8.82 13.20 19.72
CA THR A 371 8.62 14.60 20.08
C THR A 371 7.14 14.85 20.33
N ILE A 372 6.82 15.67 21.33
CA ILE A 372 5.45 16.05 21.66
C ILE A 372 5.29 17.55 21.40
N HIS A 373 4.48 17.90 20.40
CA HIS A 373 4.23 19.29 20.06
C HIS A 373 2.78 19.51 19.62
N GLY A 374 2.12 20.54 20.18
CA GLY A 374 0.76 20.92 19.79
C GLY A 374 -0.29 19.79 19.96
N GLY A 375 -0.12 18.93 20.97
CA GLY A 375 -1.01 17.78 21.19
C GLY A 375 -0.78 16.60 20.24
N ARG A 376 0.30 16.63 19.46
CA ARG A 376 0.70 15.54 18.56
C ARG A 376 1.99 14.89 19.01
N VAL A 377 2.08 13.58 18.78
CA VAL A 377 3.27 12.78 19.03
C VAL A 377 3.84 12.33 17.70
N VAL A 378 5.09 12.70 17.45
CA VAL A 378 5.81 12.36 16.21
C VAL A 378 7.05 11.56 16.55
N PRO A 379 7.27 10.38 15.97
CA PRO A 379 8.53 9.65 16.13
C PRO A 379 9.71 10.46 15.57
N THR A 380 10.80 10.51 16.33
CA THR A 380 12.09 10.99 15.85
C THR A 380 12.68 9.99 14.83
N ARG A 381 13.82 10.31 14.22
CA ARG A 381 14.53 9.34 13.37
C ARG A 381 14.86 8.04 14.14
N THR A 382 15.33 8.13 15.38
CA THR A 382 15.56 6.97 16.25
C THR A 382 14.25 6.24 16.57
N GLY A 383 13.18 6.99 16.86
CA GLY A 383 11.86 6.41 17.08
C GLY A 383 11.27 5.70 15.86
N ARG A 384 11.58 6.15 14.64
CA ARG A 384 11.17 5.45 13.39
C ARG A 384 11.84 4.09 13.25
N LEU A 385 13.13 3.99 13.58
CA LEU A 385 13.88 2.72 13.60
C LEU A 385 13.38 1.76 14.69
N LEU A 386 12.84 2.28 15.76
CA LEU A 386 12.32 1.53 16.92
C LEU A 386 10.78 1.66 17.03
N ASN A 387 10.10 1.82 15.90
CA ASN A 387 8.69 2.22 15.91
C ASN A 387 7.77 1.20 16.59
N ASP A 388 8.03 -0.09 16.43
CA ASP A 388 7.23 -1.12 17.09
C ASP A 388 7.38 -1.03 18.62
N THR A 389 8.59 -0.77 19.14
CA THR A 389 8.81 -0.50 20.58
C THR A 389 8.07 0.76 21.04
N VAL A 390 8.05 1.82 20.21
CA VAL A 390 7.30 3.03 20.53
C VAL A 390 5.81 2.72 20.61
N ILE A 391 5.25 1.96 19.65
CA ILE A 391 3.85 1.55 19.63
C ILE A 391 3.48 0.69 20.83
N GLU A 392 4.27 -0.33 21.16
CA GLU A 392 4.05 -1.19 22.33
C GLU A 392 4.00 -0.38 23.65
N ARG A 393 4.92 0.57 23.82
CA ARG A 393 4.93 1.45 25.00
C ARG A 393 3.74 2.40 25.03
N PHE A 394 3.17 2.77 23.86
CA PHE A 394 1.92 3.51 23.80
C PHE A 394 0.75 2.66 24.24
N PHE A 395 0.64 1.41 23.79
CA PHE A 395 -0.40 0.48 24.26
C PHE A 395 -0.34 0.30 25.77
N ASP A 396 0.85 0.11 26.32
CA ASP A 396 1.07 0.03 27.78
C ASP A 396 0.66 1.30 28.52
N ALA A 397 0.73 2.46 27.89
CA ALA A 397 0.36 3.75 28.49
C ALA A 397 -1.11 4.10 28.35
N CYS A 398 -1.85 3.35 27.54
CA CYS A 398 -3.28 3.50 27.36
C CYS A 398 -4.03 2.51 28.25
N SER A 399 -5.13 2.97 28.86
CA SER A 399 -6.06 2.11 29.58
C SER A 399 -7.09 1.60 28.58
N LEU A 400 -6.66 0.68 27.69
CA LEU A 400 -7.47 0.02 26.67
C LEU A 400 -8.10 -1.25 27.25
#